data_464c1bc66418f079d5f8f0ed80cc6d66
#
_entry.id   464c1bc66418f079d5f8f0ed80cc6d66
#
_cell.length_a   1.000
_cell.length_b   1.000
_cell.length_c   1.000
_cell.angle_alpha   90.00
_cell.angle_beta   90.00
_cell.angle_gamma   90.00
#
_symmetry.space_group_name_H-M   'P 1'
#
loop_
_entity.id
_entity.type
_entity.pdbx_description
1 polymer ?
#
loop_
_entity_poly.entity_id
_entity_poly.type
_entity_poly.pdbx_seq_one_letter_code
_entity_poly.pdbx_strand_id
1 'polypeptide(L)'
;EDNGRGMKPEFLEKIFLPFERASDTEISTIQGTGLGMSISYKIVRMMGGNIKVESEYGRGSRFTIELPLHYHEQAPDETVDTNGHSVLVVDNDEISSISVCHHLTEIGVPNNFVGSGHEAIDNILKYKKEGYDYFAVIMDLKMPGMNGIETTREIRKIMGEDIPIIILSAYDIEEYSEEAHRAKVDACISKPVYRSKLVRVLKSFTATEKKKVKKPVRPKMFDTDYSGKRILVVEDNDLNREIAEKILGMSGATIETAVDGLDAVNTVSRSEEGYYDMILMDVQMPVM
;
A
#
# COMPACT_ATOMS: atom_id res chain seq x y z
N GLU A 1 -7.19 -14.10 -14.23
CA GLU A 1 -8.30 -14.99 -14.57
C GLU A 1 -9.13 -15.21 -13.31
N ASP A 2 -10.45 -15.21 -13.46
CA ASP A 2 -11.40 -15.49 -12.39
C ASP A 2 -12.41 -16.55 -12.83
N ASN A 3 -13.04 -17.18 -11.89
CA ASN A 3 -14.14 -18.13 -12.08
C ASN A 3 -15.50 -17.52 -11.69
N GLY A 4 -15.62 -16.21 -11.81
CA GLY A 4 -16.86 -15.49 -11.56
C GLY A 4 -17.94 -15.76 -12.58
N ARG A 5 -18.99 -14.97 -12.58
CA ARG A 5 -20.13 -15.19 -13.48
C ARG A 5 -19.84 -14.87 -14.96
N GLY A 6 -18.70 -14.29 -15.27
CA GLY A 6 -18.37 -13.86 -16.64
C GLY A 6 -19.24 -12.71 -17.16
N MET A 7 -19.12 -12.44 -18.45
CA MET A 7 -19.77 -11.31 -19.11
C MET A 7 -20.49 -11.73 -20.38
N LYS A 8 -21.61 -11.07 -20.69
CA LYS A 8 -22.34 -11.27 -21.93
C LYS A 8 -21.60 -10.60 -23.10
N PRO A 9 -21.70 -11.13 -24.34
CA PRO A 9 -20.99 -10.58 -25.50
C PRO A 9 -21.27 -9.08 -25.73
N GLU A 10 -22.51 -8.64 -25.54
CA GLU A 10 -22.92 -7.24 -25.73
C GLU A 10 -22.22 -6.28 -24.76
N PHE A 11 -21.79 -6.76 -23.58
CA PHE A 11 -21.05 -5.98 -22.59
C PHE A 11 -19.55 -5.98 -22.86
N LEU A 12 -19.01 -7.07 -23.44
CA LEU A 12 -17.59 -7.13 -23.79
C LEU A 12 -17.16 -6.04 -24.76
N GLU A 13 -18.02 -5.64 -25.67
CA GLU A 13 -17.74 -4.54 -26.62
C GLU A 13 -17.65 -3.18 -25.92
N LYS A 14 -18.25 -3.03 -24.76
CA LYS A 14 -18.40 -1.76 -24.03
C LYS A 14 -17.60 -1.67 -22.75
N ILE A 15 -16.96 -2.76 -22.29
CA ILE A 15 -16.31 -2.84 -20.99
C ILE A 15 -15.27 -1.75 -20.72
N PHE A 16 -14.66 -1.21 -21.79
CA PHE A 16 -13.67 -0.15 -21.69
C PHE A 16 -14.25 1.26 -21.90
N LEU A 17 -15.55 1.38 -22.12
CA LEU A 17 -16.20 2.69 -22.24
C LEU A 17 -16.44 3.27 -20.82
N PRO A 18 -16.27 4.58 -20.62
CA PRO A 18 -16.56 5.22 -19.34
C PRO A 18 -18.03 5.06 -18.94
N PHE A 19 -18.29 4.88 -17.65
CA PHE A 19 -19.62 4.77 -17.03
C PHE A 19 -20.44 3.55 -17.44
N GLU A 20 -19.91 2.65 -18.27
CA GLU A 20 -20.60 1.41 -18.62
C GLU A 20 -20.58 0.40 -17.48
N ARG A 21 -21.75 -0.22 -17.26
CA ARG A 21 -21.96 -1.23 -16.21
C ARG A 21 -22.80 -2.37 -16.78
N ALA A 22 -22.55 -3.60 -16.33
CA ALA A 22 -23.41 -4.74 -16.70
C ALA A 22 -24.82 -4.50 -16.12
N SER A 23 -25.83 -4.43 -16.99
CA SER A 23 -27.22 -4.07 -16.67
C SER A 23 -28.06 -5.26 -16.19
N ASP A 24 -27.52 -6.15 -15.35
CA ASP A 24 -28.32 -7.21 -14.76
C ASP A 24 -28.97 -6.69 -13.46
N THR A 25 -30.28 -6.83 -13.35
CA THR A 25 -31.14 -6.34 -12.25
C THR A 25 -30.73 -6.83 -10.85
N GLU A 26 -29.92 -7.86 -10.75
CA GLU A 26 -29.42 -8.40 -9.49
C GLU A 26 -28.17 -7.66 -8.94
N ILE A 27 -27.56 -6.74 -9.72
CA ILE A 27 -26.33 -6.02 -9.32
C ILE A 27 -26.58 -4.56 -8.98
N SER A 28 -27.81 -4.10 -8.96
CA SER A 28 -28.14 -2.71 -8.61
C SER A 28 -27.65 -2.30 -7.21
N THR A 29 -27.26 -3.27 -6.37
CA THR A 29 -26.76 -3.06 -5.00
C THR A 29 -25.22 -2.88 -4.91
N ILE A 30 -24.46 -3.22 -5.96
CA ILE A 30 -23.00 -3.01 -5.94
C ILE A 30 -22.70 -1.59 -6.44
N GLN A 31 -22.35 -0.72 -5.53
CA GLN A 31 -21.97 0.66 -5.83
C GLN A 31 -20.64 0.69 -6.60
N GLY A 32 -20.59 1.39 -7.75
CA GLY A 32 -19.39 1.55 -8.54
C GLY A 32 -19.61 2.55 -9.68
N THR A 33 -18.63 3.40 -9.95
CA THR A 33 -18.71 4.49 -10.94
C THR A 33 -18.68 4.06 -12.39
N GLY A 34 -18.32 2.81 -12.69
CA GLY A 34 -18.09 2.33 -14.06
C GLY A 34 -16.84 2.93 -14.73
N LEU A 35 -15.95 3.56 -13.96
CA LEU A 35 -14.73 4.21 -14.48
C LEU A 35 -13.48 3.32 -14.43
N GLY A 36 -13.43 2.33 -13.54
CA GLY A 36 -12.20 1.55 -13.28
C GLY A 36 -11.61 0.91 -14.53
N MET A 37 -12.40 0.21 -15.33
CA MET A 37 -11.92 -0.46 -16.54
C MET A 37 -11.50 0.52 -17.64
N SER A 38 -12.21 1.64 -17.79
CA SER A 38 -11.85 2.68 -18.77
C SER A 38 -10.55 3.40 -18.39
N ILE A 39 -10.30 3.63 -17.10
CA ILE A 39 -9.05 4.20 -16.59
C ILE A 39 -7.90 3.21 -16.80
N SER A 40 -8.06 1.93 -16.43
CA SER A 40 -7.04 0.90 -16.65
C SER A 40 -6.68 0.78 -18.13
N TYR A 41 -7.67 0.77 -19.02
CA TYR A 41 -7.46 0.75 -20.47
C TYR A 41 -6.66 1.96 -20.95
N LYS A 42 -7.02 3.18 -20.51
CA LYS A 42 -6.28 4.40 -20.87
C LYS A 42 -4.83 4.37 -20.40
N ILE A 43 -4.58 3.95 -19.15
CA ILE A 43 -3.23 3.84 -18.59
C ILE A 43 -2.38 2.88 -19.44
N VAL A 44 -2.89 1.67 -19.71
CA VAL A 44 -2.18 0.68 -20.53
C VAL A 44 -1.89 1.22 -21.94
N ARG A 45 -2.86 1.90 -22.57
CA ARG A 45 -2.67 2.53 -23.89
C ARG A 45 -1.62 3.65 -23.85
N MET A 46 -1.60 4.47 -22.81
CA MET A 46 -0.56 5.51 -22.62
C MET A 46 0.83 4.90 -22.42
N MET A 47 0.93 3.71 -21.84
CA MET A 47 2.18 2.95 -21.74
C MET A 47 2.55 2.22 -23.04
N GLY A 48 1.82 2.40 -24.13
CA GLY A 48 2.07 1.75 -25.41
C GLY A 48 1.61 0.29 -25.47
N GLY A 49 0.85 -0.15 -24.48
CA GLY A 49 0.37 -1.53 -24.34
C GLY A 49 -1.04 -1.79 -24.86
N ASN A 50 -1.54 -2.97 -24.57
CA ASN A 50 -2.89 -3.40 -24.91
C ASN A 50 -3.53 -4.25 -23.84
N ILE A 51 -4.87 -4.23 -23.73
CA ILE A 51 -5.66 -5.12 -22.87
C ILE A 51 -6.56 -5.97 -23.77
N LYS A 52 -6.51 -7.29 -23.60
CA LYS A 52 -7.44 -8.24 -24.17
C LYS A 52 -8.34 -8.80 -23.08
N VAL A 53 -9.60 -9.03 -23.38
CA VAL A 53 -10.54 -9.66 -22.47
C VAL A 53 -11.23 -10.85 -23.19
N GLU A 54 -11.26 -11.98 -22.50
CA GLU A 54 -11.96 -13.19 -22.87
C GLU A 54 -12.91 -13.53 -21.73
N SER A 55 -14.19 -13.69 -22.02
CA SER A 55 -15.17 -14.02 -20.97
C SER A 55 -16.33 -14.81 -21.55
N GLU A 56 -16.83 -15.75 -20.74
CA GLU A 56 -18.03 -16.52 -21.04
C GLU A 56 -18.99 -16.43 -19.84
N TYR A 57 -20.23 -16.02 -20.10
CA TYR A 57 -21.23 -15.89 -19.05
C TYR A 57 -21.47 -17.23 -18.34
N GLY A 58 -21.34 -17.24 -17.02
CA GLY A 58 -21.41 -18.42 -16.15
C GLY A 58 -20.08 -19.15 -15.91
N ARG A 59 -18.96 -18.72 -16.53
CA ARG A 59 -17.65 -19.39 -16.41
C ARG A 59 -16.51 -18.52 -15.89
N GLY A 60 -16.66 -17.19 -15.98
CA GLY A 60 -15.64 -16.25 -15.52
C GLY A 60 -15.00 -15.43 -16.63
N SER A 61 -13.89 -14.78 -16.32
CA SER A 61 -13.21 -13.85 -17.23
C SER A 61 -11.70 -14.01 -17.16
N ARG A 62 -11.02 -13.74 -18.29
CA ARG A 62 -9.57 -13.63 -18.39
C ARG A 62 -9.22 -12.28 -18.99
N PHE A 63 -8.44 -11.49 -18.24
CA PHE A 63 -7.86 -10.24 -18.70
C PHE A 63 -6.37 -10.44 -18.97
N THR A 64 -5.93 -10.11 -20.18
CA THR A 64 -4.52 -10.18 -20.58
C THR A 64 -4.02 -8.78 -20.88
N ILE A 65 -3.00 -8.34 -20.16
CA ILE A 65 -2.35 -7.04 -20.34
C ILE A 65 -0.98 -7.28 -20.96
N GLU A 66 -0.74 -6.64 -22.11
CA GLU A 66 0.54 -6.66 -22.82
C GLU A 66 1.18 -5.27 -22.74
N LEU A 67 2.36 -5.15 -22.16
CA LEU A 67 3.08 -3.87 -22.02
C LEU A 67 4.49 -3.98 -22.62
N PRO A 68 4.91 -3.03 -23.46
CA PRO A 68 6.31 -2.92 -23.88
C PRO A 68 7.10 -2.29 -22.72
N LEU A 69 7.83 -3.10 -21.98
CA LEU A 69 8.68 -2.63 -20.87
C LEU A 69 10.15 -2.63 -21.33
N HIS A 70 10.87 -1.56 -21.01
CA HIS A 70 12.33 -1.58 -21.16
C HIS A 70 12.93 -2.48 -20.10
N TYR A 71 13.61 -3.53 -20.55
CA TYR A 71 14.39 -4.37 -19.67
C TYR A 71 15.72 -3.69 -19.39
N HIS A 72 15.97 -3.35 -18.14
CA HIS A 72 17.33 -3.03 -17.70
C HIS A 72 17.94 -4.32 -17.17
N GLU A 73 19.14 -4.66 -17.66
CA GLU A 73 19.93 -5.72 -17.04
C GLU A 73 19.98 -5.46 -15.54
N GLN A 74 19.58 -6.45 -14.76
CA GLN A 74 19.58 -6.32 -13.30
C GLN A 74 20.98 -5.94 -12.87
N ALA A 75 21.09 -4.92 -12.03
CA ALA A 75 22.31 -4.70 -11.27
C ALA A 75 22.69 -6.03 -10.58
N PRO A 76 24.00 -6.35 -10.46
CA PRO A 76 24.45 -7.61 -9.87
C PRO A 76 23.72 -7.87 -8.57
N ASP A 77 23.32 -9.12 -8.35
CA ASP A 77 22.50 -9.57 -7.23
C ASP A 77 22.88 -8.85 -5.94
N GLU A 78 22.03 -7.93 -5.52
CA GLU A 78 22.24 -7.22 -4.26
C GLU A 78 22.01 -8.20 -3.11
N THR A 79 23.05 -8.85 -2.66
CA THR A 79 23.03 -9.71 -1.48
C THR A 79 23.05 -8.86 -0.20
N VAL A 80 22.48 -9.42 0.85
CA VAL A 80 22.52 -8.84 2.19
C VAL A 80 23.33 -9.77 3.08
N ASP A 81 24.45 -9.28 3.59
CA ASP A 81 25.24 -10.04 4.55
C ASP A 81 24.63 -9.91 5.95
N THR A 82 24.07 -10.99 6.45
CA THR A 82 23.51 -11.10 7.80
C THR A 82 24.48 -11.79 8.78
N ASN A 83 25.75 -11.98 8.39
CA ASN A 83 26.75 -12.76 9.14
C ASN A 83 26.25 -14.18 9.49
N GLY A 84 25.46 -14.78 8.62
CA GLY A 84 24.86 -16.11 8.78
C GLY A 84 23.63 -16.16 9.70
N HIS A 85 23.18 -15.04 10.26
CA HIS A 85 21.96 -15.00 11.06
C HIS A 85 20.72 -15.01 10.17
N SER A 86 19.69 -15.74 10.63
CA SER A 86 18.44 -15.89 9.91
C SER A 86 17.47 -14.71 10.16
N VAL A 87 16.56 -14.51 9.23
CA VAL A 87 15.39 -13.63 9.40
C VAL A 87 14.16 -14.49 9.71
N LEU A 88 13.40 -14.14 10.74
CA LEU A 88 12.12 -14.76 11.06
C LEU A 88 11.00 -13.99 10.36
N VAL A 89 10.21 -14.69 9.54
CA VAL A 89 8.99 -14.16 8.91
C VAL A 89 7.78 -14.60 9.73
N VAL A 90 6.86 -13.68 10.01
CA VAL A 90 5.66 -13.95 10.83
C VAL A 90 4.45 -13.43 10.07
N ASP A 91 3.65 -14.32 9.51
CA ASP A 91 2.43 -13.98 8.77
C ASP A 91 1.48 -15.18 8.82
N ASN A 92 0.20 -14.96 9.12
CA ASN A 92 -0.79 -16.04 9.14
C ASN A 92 -1.23 -16.47 7.71
N ASP A 93 -0.86 -15.72 6.68
CA ASP A 93 -1.03 -16.11 5.29
C ASP A 93 0.23 -16.84 4.79
N GLU A 94 0.11 -18.14 4.59
CA GLU A 94 1.20 -19.00 4.11
C GLU A 94 1.75 -18.55 2.75
N ILE A 95 0.89 -18.10 1.84
CA ILE A 95 1.30 -17.63 0.50
C ILE A 95 2.15 -16.37 0.62
N SER A 96 1.74 -15.43 1.46
CA SER A 96 2.49 -14.22 1.78
C SER A 96 3.86 -14.55 2.39
N SER A 97 3.89 -15.46 3.38
CA SER A 97 5.11 -15.93 4.02
C SER A 97 6.10 -16.56 3.03
N ILE A 98 5.61 -17.45 2.18
CA ILE A 98 6.44 -18.12 1.15
C ILE A 98 7.02 -17.09 0.18
N SER A 99 6.24 -16.10 -0.24
CA SER A 99 6.71 -15.04 -1.14
C SER A 99 7.85 -14.22 -0.52
N VAL A 100 7.69 -13.80 0.74
CA VAL A 100 8.74 -13.05 1.46
C VAL A 100 9.99 -13.91 1.69
N CYS A 101 9.82 -15.18 2.09
CA CYS A 101 10.92 -16.12 2.25
C CYS A 101 11.68 -16.38 0.94
N HIS A 102 10.96 -16.48 -0.18
CA HIS A 102 11.57 -16.61 -1.50
C HIS A 102 12.47 -15.39 -1.82
N HIS A 103 11.97 -14.18 -1.65
CA HIS A 103 12.78 -12.97 -1.85
C HIS A 103 14.00 -12.89 -0.92
N LEU A 104 13.86 -13.33 0.34
CA LEU A 104 14.99 -13.39 1.27
C LEU A 104 16.06 -14.39 0.80
N THR A 105 15.62 -15.55 0.31
CA THR A 105 16.53 -16.57 -0.25
C THR A 105 17.26 -16.05 -1.49
N GLU A 106 16.58 -15.36 -2.39
CA GLU A 106 17.18 -14.76 -3.59
C GLU A 106 18.28 -13.73 -3.26
N ILE A 107 18.18 -13.04 -2.13
CA ILE A 107 19.18 -12.07 -1.66
C ILE A 107 20.23 -12.68 -0.72
N GLY A 108 20.25 -14.01 -0.59
CA GLY A 108 21.24 -14.75 0.19
C GLY A 108 21.01 -14.73 1.71
N VAL A 109 19.81 -14.39 2.18
CA VAL A 109 19.46 -14.30 3.60
C VAL A 109 18.79 -15.60 4.07
N PRO A 110 19.39 -16.33 5.04
CA PRO A 110 18.74 -17.47 5.68
C PRO A 110 17.44 -17.02 6.35
N ASN A 111 16.40 -17.82 6.23
CA ASN A 111 15.09 -17.45 6.74
C ASN A 111 14.25 -18.66 7.13
N ASN A 112 13.27 -18.44 8.00
CA ASN A 112 12.19 -19.37 8.32
C ASN A 112 10.92 -18.57 8.62
N PHE A 113 9.75 -19.23 8.61
CA PHE A 113 8.51 -18.55 8.92
C PHE A 113 7.68 -19.30 9.97
N VAL A 114 6.79 -18.55 10.62
CA VAL A 114 5.78 -19.02 11.58
C VAL A 114 4.45 -18.29 11.33
N GLY A 115 3.34 -18.95 11.69
CA GLY A 115 2.00 -18.48 11.36
C GLY A 115 1.35 -17.54 12.39
N SER A 116 2.01 -17.25 13.53
CA SER A 116 1.41 -16.43 14.58
C SER A 116 2.42 -15.71 15.47
N GLY A 117 1.97 -14.67 16.16
CA GLY A 117 2.79 -13.93 17.12
C GLY A 117 3.26 -14.80 18.30
N HIS A 118 2.44 -15.74 18.76
CA HIS A 118 2.82 -16.68 19.82
C HIS A 118 3.95 -17.60 19.37
N GLU A 119 3.81 -18.19 18.18
CA GLU A 119 4.89 -19.02 17.60
C GLU A 119 6.18 -18.24 17.39
N ALA A 120 6.08 -16.96 17.01
CA ALA A 120 7.26 -16.10 16.88
C ALA A 120 7.99 -15.93 18.20
N ILE A 121 7.27 -15.67 19.29
CA ILE A 121 7.84 -15.53 20.64
C ILE A 121 8.51 -16.83 21.07
N ASP A 122 7.83 -17.96 20.92
CA ASP A 122 8.37 -19.29 21.28
C ASP A 122 9.62 -19.62 20.47
N ASN A 123 9.62 -19.31 19.18
CA ASN A 123 10.75 -19.54 18.28
C ASN A 123 11.97 -18.69 18.69
N ILE A 124 11.76 -17.40 18.97
CA ILE A 124 12.82 -16.49 19.43
C ILE A 124 13.41 -16.99 20.77
N LEU A 125 12.56 -17.37 21.73
CA LEU A 125 13.02 -17.91 23.01
C LEU A 125 13.82 -19.21 22.87
N LYS A 126 13.40 -20.10 21.97
CA LYS A 126 14.10 -21.34 21.66
C LYS A 126 15.48 -21.06 21.07
N TYR A 127 15.55 -20.22 20.02
CA TYR A 127 16.82 -19.83 19.37
C TYR A 127 17.79 -19.21 20.38
N LYS A 128 17.31 -18.30 21.24
CA LYS A 128 18.14 -17.68 22.28
C LYS A 128 18.70 -18.69 23.27
N LYS A 129 17.92 -19.71 23.68
CA LYS A 129 18.39 -20.80 24.56
C LYS A 129 19.48 -21.65 23.89
N GLU A 130 19.43 -21.80 22.57
CA GLU A 130 20.40 -22.54 21.79
C GLU A 130 21.65 -21.70 21.46
N GLY A 131 21.70 -20.43 21.87
CA GLY A 131 22.82 -19.51 21.63
C GLY A 131 22.81 -18.86 20.27
N TYR A 132 21.67 -18.85 19.58
CA TYR A 132 21.46 -18.19 18.29
C TYR A 132 20.58 -16.97 18.43
N ASP A 133 20.81 -15.97 17.59
CA ASP A 133 19.95 -14.79 17.45
C ASP A 133 19.48 -14.63 16.02
N TYR A 134 18.27 -14.09 15.85
CA TYR A 134 17.78 -13.65 14.55
C TYR A 134 18.45 -12.34 14.15
N PHE A 135 18.72 -12.18 12.85
CA PHE A 135 19.16 -10.90 12.29
C PHE A 135 18.05 -9.85 12.36
N ALA A 136 16.83 -10.23 12.02
CA ALA A 136 15.64 -9.39 12.07
C ALA A 136 14.37 -10.25 12.17
N VAL A 137 13.27 -9.64 12.58
CA VAL A 137 11.92 -10.20 12.49
C VAL A 137 11.12 -9.37 11.49
N ILE A 138 10.53 -10.00 10.48
CA ILE A 138 9.61 -9.39 9.52
C ILE A 138 8.22 -9.92 9.83
N MET A 139 7.27 -9.03 10.14
CA MET A 139 6.00 -9.45 10.72
C MET A 139 4.82 -8.74 10.08
N ASP A 140 3.76 -9.47 9.75
CA ASP A 140 2.51 -8.87 9.33
C ASP A 140 1.85 -8.08 10.47
N LEU A 141 1.27 -6.93 10.11
CA LEU A 141 0.56 -6.10 11.08
C LEU A 141 -0.73 -6.77 11.55
N LYS A 142 -1.50 -7.34 10.62
CA LYS A 142 -2.83 -7.88 10.89
C LYS A 142 -2.81 -9.41 10.96
N MET A 143 -2.68 -9.94 12.15
CA MET A 143 -2.76 -11.38 12.41
C MET A 143 -3.89 -11.69 13.40
N PRO A 144 -4.55 -12.86 13.29
CA PRO A 144 -5.55 -13.30 14.27
C PRO A 144 -4.95 -13.50 15.66
N GLY A 145 -5.70 -13.14 16.69
CA GLY A 145 -5.29 -13.31 18.09
C GLY A 145 -4.36 -12.19 18.54
N MET A 146 -3.07 -12.29 18.27
CA MET A 146 -2.05 -11.30 18.63
C MET A 146 -1.54 -10.62 17.35
N ASN A 147 -1.81 -9.32 17.20
CA ASN A 147 -1.36 -8.54 16.03
C ASN A 147 0.15 -8.24 16.08
N GLY A 148 0.70 -7.70 14.97
CA GLY A 148 2.13 -7.42 14.85
C GLY A 148 2.66 -6.42 15.88
N ILE A 149 1.87 -5.40 16.26
CA ILE A 149 2.26 -4.42 17.28
C ILE A 149 2.30 -5.05 18.68
N GLU A 150 1.31 -5.85 19.02
CA GLU A 150 1.26 -6.57 20.31
C GLU A 150 2.41 -7.56 20.40
N THR A 151 2.64 -8.33 19.34
CA THR A 151 3.78 -9.26 19.24
C THR A 151 5.11 -8.53 19.41
N THR A 152 5.26 -7.38 18.77
CA THR A 152 6.46 -6.54 18.92
C THR A 152 6.68 -6.14 20.38
N ARG A 153 5.64 -5.69 21.09
CA ARG A 153 5.74 -5.34 22.51
C ARG A 153 6.22 -6.51 23.39
N GLU A 154 5.71 -7.70 23.12
CA GLU A 154 6.14 -8.92 23.87
C GLU A 154 7.59 -9.29 23.54
N ILE A 155 7.98 -9.28 22.24
CA ILE A 155 9.37 -9.52 21.84
C ILE A 155 10.32 -8.49 22.49
N ARG A 156 9.93 -7.21 22.56
CA ARG A 156 10.73 -6.16 23.19
C ARG A 156 10.94 -6.37 24.69
N LYS A 157 10.00 -6.96 25.41
CA LYS A 157 10.17 -7.32 26.82
C LYS A 157 11.24 -8.41 27.02
N ILE A 158 11.39 -9.31 26.04
CA ILE A 158 12.28 -10.46 26.11
C ILE A 158 13.68 -10.14 25.58
N MET A 159 13.74 -9.43 24.46
CA MET A 159 14.96 -9.20 23.66
C MET A 159 15.46 -7.76 23.71
N GLY A 160 14.71 -6.83 24.32
CA GLY A 160 15.06 -5.42 24.25
C GLY A 160 14.98 -4.89 22.82
N GLU A 161 15.97 -4.10 22.44
CA GLU A 161 16.09 -3.48 21.08
C GLU A 161 17.17 -4.16 20.23
N ASP A 162 17.66 -5.32 20.64
CA ASP A 162 18.81 -5.99 20.00
C ASP A 162 18.46 -6.57 18.61
N ILE A 163 17.20 -6.97 18.41
CA ILE A 163 16.73 -7.54 17.14
C ILE A 163 15.85 -6.52 16.40
N PRO A 164 16.20 -6.11 15.17
CA PRO A 164 15.34 -5.27 14.33
C PRO A 164 13.98 -5.91 14.07
N ILE A 165 12.89 -5.16 14.25
CA ILE A 165 11.53 -5.59 13.96
C ILE A 165 10.96 -4.73 12.84
N ILE A 166 10.56 -5.38 11.76
CA ILE A 166 10.04 -4.78 10.54
C ILE A 166 8.57 -5.21 10.38
N ILE A 167 7.66 -4.26 10.32
CA ILE A 167 6.24 -4.54 10.13
C ILE A 167 5.87 -4.47 8.64
N LEU A 168 5.13 -5.47 8.17
CA LEU A 168 4.48 -5.46 6.86
C LEU A 168 3.03 -4.94 7.00
N SER A 169 2.62 -3.99 6.16
CA SER A 169 1.26 -3.45 6.20
C SER A 169 0.68 -3.30 4.80
N ALA A 170 -0.61 -3.62 4.64
CA ALA A 170 -1.37 -3.37 3.42
C ALA A 170 -1.89 -1.93 3.32
N TYR A 171 -1.86 -1.18 4.41
CA TYR A 171 -2.36 0.19 4.53
C TYR A 171 -1.22 1.16 4.77
N ASP A 172 -1.45 2.43 4.47
CA ASP A 172 -0.52 3.48 4.86
C ASP A 172 -0.33 3.47 6.37
N ILE A 173 0.94 3.45 6.77
CA ILE A 173 1.42 3.23 8.14
C ILE A 173 1.04 4.38 9.07
N GLU A 174 0.48 5.48 8.54
CA GLU A 174 0.10 6.66 9.31
C GLU A 174 -0.93 6.36 10.40
N GLU A 175 -1.91 5.50 10.12
CA GLU A 175 -2.93 5.09 11.11
C GLU A 175 -2.32 4.37 12.34
N TYR A 176 -1.20 3.67 12.16
CA TYR A 176 -0.51 2.92 13.21
C TYR A 176 0.83 3.54 13.64
N SER A 177 1.18 4.72 13.11
CA SER A 177 2.51 5.32 13.30
C SER A 177 2.87 5.57 14.77
N GLU A 178 1.92 6.06 15.57
CA GLU A 178 2.14 6.29 17.00
C GLU A 178 2.26 4.99 17.79
N GLU A 179 1.44 3.99 17.49
CA GLU A 179 1.49 2.71 18.20
C GLU A 179 2.73 1.91 17.82
N ALA A 180 3.13 1.91 16.56
CA ALA A 180 4.36 1.30 16.09
C ALA A 180 5.59 1.96 16.74
N HIS A 181 5.60 3.29 16.86
CA HIS A 181 6.67 4.00 17.53
C HIS A 181 6.74 3.66 19.03
N ARG A 182 5.59 3.62 19.73
CA ARG A 182 5.52 3.23 21.14
C ARG A 182 5.95 1.77 21.38
N ALA A 183 5.68 0.89 20.40
CA ALA A 183 6.12 -0.50 20.43
C ALA A 183 7.59 -0.68 20.03
N LYS A 184 8.27 0.38 19.57
CA LYS A 184 9.66 0.36 19.11
C LYS A 184 9.84 -0.55 17.89
N VAL A 185 8.97 -0.37 16.89
CA VAL A 185 9.15 -0.93 15.54
C VAL A 185 10.29 -0.17 14.86
N ASP A 186 11.22 -0.89 14.23
CA ASP A 186 12.40 -0.28 13.61
C ASP A 186 12.16 0.17 12.17
N ALA A 187 11.32 -0.55 11.45
CA ALA A 187 10.96 -0.21 10.07
C ALA A 187 9.57 -0.75 9.70
N CYS A 188 9.00 -0.16 8.66
CA CYS A 188 7.75 -0.61 8.07
C CYS A 188 7.89 -0.73 6.55
N ILE A 189 7.28 -1.77 5.98
CA ILE A 189 7.25 -2.03 4.54
C ILE A 189 5.80 -2.20 4.11
N SER A 190 5.34 -1.42 3.12
CA SER A 190 4.01 -1.59 2.53
C SER A 190 3.96 -2.85 1.66
N LYS A 191 2.90 -3.66 1.79
CA LYS A 191 2.56 -4.74 0.86
C LYS A 191 2.08 -4.11 -0.48
N PRO A 192 2.41 -4.68 -1.65
CA PRO A 192 3.20 -5.89 -1.82
C PRO A 192 4.69 -5.68 -1.53
N VAL A 193 5.30 -6.75 -0.99
CA VAL A 193 6.72 -6.73 -0.61
C VAL A 193 7.59 -7.02 -1.84
N TYR A 194 8.44 -6.08 -2.21
CA TYR A 194 9.39 -6.23 -3.31
C TYR A 194 10.80 -6.49 -2.79
N ARG A 195 11.57 -7.31 -3.53
CA ARG A 195 12.98 -7.63 -3.22
C ARG A 195 13.82 -6.38 -2.94
N SER A 196 13.72 -5.35 -3.76
CA SER A 196 14.46 -4.09 -3.59
C SER A 196 14.17 -3.36 -2.28
N LYS A 197 12.91 -3.42 -1.79
CA LYS A 197 12.54 -2.85 -0.49
C LYS A 197 13.16 -3.65 0.66
N LEU A 198 13.12 -4.99 0.58
CA LEU A 198 13.76 -5.86 1.58
C LEU A 198 15.27 -5.60 1.66
N VAL A 199 15.94 -5.60 0.52
CA VAL A 199 17.39 -5.31 0.46
C VAL A 199 17.70 -3.97 1.12
N ARG A 200 16.98 -2.91 0.76
CA ARG A 200 17.21 -1.56 1.30
C ARG A 200 17.03 -1.51 2.81
N VAL A 201 15.97 -2.11 3.33
CA VAL A 201 15.66 -2.10 4.76
C VAL A 201 16.64 -2.98 5.53
N LEU A 202 16.93 -4.20 5.07
CA LEU A 202 17.87 -5.09 5.75
C LEU A 202 19.30 -4.56 5.75
N LYS A 203 19.76 -3.95 4.64
CA LYS A 203 21.07 -3.29 4.58
C LYS A 203 21.21 -2.18 5.63
N SER A 204 20.16 -1.45 5.96
CA SER A 204 20.22 -0.40 6.99
C SER A 204 20.52 -0.93 8.39
N PHE A 205 20.32 -2.23 8.63
CA PHE A 205 20.62 -2.91 9.89
C PHE A 205 21.97 -3.65 9.90
N THR A 206 22.70 -3.70 8.78
CA THR A 206 24.04 -4.29 8.75
C THR A 206 25.06 -3.40 9.47
N ALA A 207 26.12 -4.00 10.01
CA ALA A 207 27.13 -3.28 10.82
C ALA A 207 27.80 -2.10 10.10
N THR A 208 27.85 -2.14 8.77
CA THR A 208 28.46 -1.10 7.92
C THR A 208 27.62 0.18 7.89
N GLU A 209 26.32 0.09 8.10
CA GLU A 209 25.37 1.22 8.02
C GLU A 209 24.93 1.76 9.41
N LYS A 210 25.09 0.99 10.49
CA LYS A 210 24.71 1.45 11.87
C LYS A 210 25.37 2.78 12.27
N LYS A 211 26.43 3.21 11.61
CA LYS A 211 27.09 4.51 11.84
C LYS A 211 26.48 5.68 11.06
N LYS A 212 25.52 5.42 10.14
CA LYS A 212 24.94 6.45 9.28
C LYS A 212 23.41 6.66 9.44
N VAL A 213 22.74 5.90 10.29
CA VAL A 213 21.29 6.04 10.42
C VAL A 213 20.97 7.34 11.16
N LYS A 214 20.88 8.41 10.37
CA LYS A 214 20.01 9.53 10.71
C LYS A 214 18.59 8.98 10.82
N LYS A 215 17.86 9.43 11.86
CA LYS A 215 16.44 9.11 12.12
C LYS A 215 15.66 8.88 10.82
N PRO A 216 14.72 7.92 10.78
CA PRO A 216 13.93 7.67 9.58
C PRO A 216 13.38 9.00 9.09
N VAL A 217 13.80 9.39 7.90
CA VAL A 217 13.19 10.52 7.21
C VAL A 217 11.75 10.05 6.97
N ARG A 218 10.80 10.68 7.65
CA ARG A 218 9.38 10.52 7.31
C ARG A 218 9.30 10.73 5.81
N PRO A 219 8.77 9.79 5.01
CA PRO A 219 8.44 10.13 3.64
C PRO A 219 7.50 11.34 3.77
N LYS A 220 7.93 12.49 3.30
CA LYS A 220 6.98 13.59 3.15
C LYS A 220 5.95 13.08 2.15
N MET A 221 4.71 13.01 2.55
CA MET A 221 3.58 12.58 1.71
C MET A 221 3.51 13.44 0.43
N PHE A 222 4.08 14.64 0.52
CA PHE A 222 4.30 15.53 -0.59
C PHE A 222 5.78 15.98 -0.62
N ASP A 223 6.48 15.70 -1.71
CA ASP A 223 7.82 16.23 -1.97
C ASP A 223 7.81 17.73 -2.30
N THR A 224 6.64 18.30 -2.52
CA THR A 224 6.42 19.68 -2.92
C THR A 224 5.68 20.43 -1.81
N ASP A 225 6.22 21.58 -1.41
CA ASP A 225 5.58 22.50 -0.48
C ASP A 225 4.61 23.39 -1.27
N TYR A 226 3.33 23.31 -0.92
CA TYR A 226 2.26 24.12 -1.48
C TYR A 226 1.85 25.28 -0.54
N SER A 227 2.72 25.70 0.38
CA SER A 227 2.49 26.86 1.23
C SER A 227 2.18 28.11 0.39
N GLY A 228 1.10 28.80 0.75
CA GLY A 228 0.61 29.97 0.02
C GLY A 228 -0.30 29.66 -1.18
N LYS A 229 -0.53 28.37 -1.50
CA LYS A 229 -1.55 27.95 -2.49
C LYS A 229 -2.90 27.77 -1.82
N ARG A 230 -3.98 28.10 -2.53
CA ARG A 230 -5.36 27.92 -2.09
C ARG A 230 -6.07 26.90 -2.98
N ILE A 231 -6.67 25.91 -2.35
CA ILE A 231 -7.39 24.81 -3.04
C ILE A 231 -8.83 24.79 -2.53
N LEU A 232 -9.79 24.84 -3.43
CA LEU A 232 -11.20 24.57 -3.12
C LEU A 232 -11.48 23.09 -3.37
N VAL A 233 -11.98 22.37 -2.37
CA VAL A 233 -12.42 20.97 -2.47
C VAL A 233 -13.95 20.95 -2.47
N VAL A 234 -14.53 20.36 -3.50
CA VAL A 234 -15.98 20.24 -3.68
C VAL A 234 -16.37 18.77 -3.62
N GLU A 235 -17.04 18.37 -2.54
CA GLU A 235 -17.34 16.97 -2.23
C GLU A 235 -18.60 16.93 -1.36
N ASP A 236 -19.60 16.15 -1.73
CA ASP A 236 -20.88 16.07 -1.01
C ASP A 236 -20.80 15.15 0.22
N ASN A 237 -19.93 14.16 0.20
CA ASN A 237 -19.71 13.26 1.32
C ASN A 237 -18.82 13.89 2.40
N ASP A 238 -19.36 14.10 3.60
CA ASP A 238 -18.66 14.72 4.73
C ASP A 238 -17.33 14.03 5.07
N LEU A 239 -17.29 12.69 5.05
CA LEU A 239 -16.08 11.92 5.36
C LEU A 239 -15.01 12.09 4.30
N ASN A 240 -15.39 12.02 3.02
CA ASN A 240 -14.46 12.23 1.90
C ASN A 240 -13.88 13.65 1.93
N ARG A 241 -14.74 14.63 2.21
CA ARG A 241 -14.35 16.05 2.32
C ARG A 241 -13.35 16.27 3.45
N GLU A 242 -13.59 15.70 4.64
CA GLU A 242 -12.68 15.77 5.79
C GLU A 242 -11.33 15.09 5.48
N ILE A 243 -11.35 13.93 4.80
CA ILE A 243 -10.13 13.22 4.37
C ILE A 243 -9.34 14.07 3.37
N ALA A 244 -9.99 14.62 2.35
CA ALA A 244 -9.35 15.46 1.35
C ALA A 244 -8.71 16.72 1.99
N GLU A 245 -9.44 17.38 2.90
CA GLU A 245 -8.94 18.55 3.64
C GLU A 245 -7.69 18.21 4.46
N LYS A 246 -7.69 17.10 5.20
CA LYS A 246 -6.55 16.66 5.99
C LYS A 246 -5.35 16.31 5.13
N ILE A 247 -5.56 15.51 4.07
CA ILE A 247 -4.49 15.07 3.17
C ILE A 247 -3.85 16.28 2.48
N LEU A 248 -4.65 17.13 1.85
CA LEU A 248 -4.15 18.30 1.12
C LEU A 248 -3.55 19.34 2.05
N GLY A 249 -4.11 19.53 3.25
CA GLY A 249 -3.56 20.43 4.27
C GLY A 249 -2.14 20.06 4.73
N MET A 250 -1.79 18.76 4.70
CA MET A 250 -0.42 18.29 5.01
C MET A 250 0.62 18.77 3.98
N SER A 251 0.20 19.19 2.80
CA SER A 251 1.08 19.77 1.77
C SER A 251 1.44 21.26 2.03
N GLY A 252 0.85 21.87 3.07
CA GLY A 252 1.02 23.29 3.38
C GLY A 252 0.04 24.21 2.65
N ALA A 253 -0.84 23.68 1.76
CA ALA A 253 -1.87 24.47 1.10
C ALA A 253 -2.97 24.91 2.08
N THR A 254 -3.59 26.05 1.79
CA THR A 254 -4.82 26.48 2.46
C THR A 254 -6.00 25.82 1.73
N ILE A 255 -6.80 25.05 2.48
CA ILE A 255 -7.93 24.30 1.92
C ILE A 255 -9.22 25.00 2.35
N GLU A 256 -10.08 25.24 1.39
CA GLU A 256 -11.48 25.63 1.60
C GLU A 256 -12.38 24.55 0.99
N THR A 257 -13.58 24.38 1.53
CA THR A 257 -14.46 23.29 1.11
C THR A 257 -15.82 23.82 0.70
N ALA A 258 -16.47 23.12 -0.27
CA ALA A 258 -17.86 23.32 -0.64
C ALA A 258 -18.57 21.95 -0.63
N VAL A 259 -19.85 21.93 -0.28
CA VAL A 259 -20.62 20.70 -0.07
C VAL A 259 -21.31 20.19 -1.34
N ASP A 260 -21.41 21.02 -2.36
CA ASP A 260 -21.99 20.69 -3.67
C ASP A 260 -21.53 21.68 -4.75
N GLY A 261 -21.93 21.44 -6.01
CA GLY A 261 -21.58 22.30 -7.13
C GLY A 261 -22.17 23.71 -7.03
N LEU A 262 -23.36 23.87 -6.46
CA LEU A 262 -24.00 25.18 -6.30
C LEU A 262 -23.24 26.01 -5.24
N ASP A 263 -22.86 25.40 -4.13
CA ASP A 263 -22.03 26.03 -3.08
C ASP A 263 -20.67 26.42 -3.63
N ALA A 264 -20.05 25.56 -4.46
CA ALA A 264 -18.79 25.87 -5.14
C ALA A 264 -18.91 27.09 -6.05
N VAL A 265 -19.96 27.16 -6.87
CA VAL A 265 -20.22 28.34 -7.76
C VAL A 265 -20.43 29.59 -6.93
N ASN A 266 -21.17 29.53 -5.85
CA ASN A 266 -21.40 30.68 -4.96
C ASN A 266 -20.11 31.15 -4.28
N THR A 267 -19.28 30.21 -3.85
CA THR A 267 -17.99 30.46 -3.18
C THR A 267 -17.01 31.13 -4.14
N VAL A 268 -16.86 30.58 -5.33
CA VAL A 268 -15.97 31.15 -6.37
C VAL A 268 -16.47 32.51 -6.86
N SER A 269 -17.81 32.69 -7.02
CA SER A 269 -18.38 33.97 -7.49
C SER A 269 -18.21 35.14 -6.48
N ARG A 270 -17.99 34.84 -5.20
CA ARG A 270 -17.72 35.82 -4.13
C ARG A 270 -16.25 36.11 -3.93
N SER A 271 -15.37 35.27 -4.48
CA SER A 271 -13.93 35.44 -4.38
C SER A 271 -13.40 36.33 -5.49
N GLU A 272 -12.23 36.95 -5.27
CA GLU A 272 -11.53 37.73 -6.27
C GLU A 272 -10.98 36.81 -7.38
N GLU A 273 -10.78 37.35 -8.58
CA GLU A 273 -10.18 36.60 -9.70
C GLU A 273 -8.77 36.11 -9.29
N GLY A 274 -8.52 34.79 -9.45
CA GLY A 274 -7.26 34.17 -9.07
C GLY A 274 -7.11 33.86 -7.57
N TYR A 275 -8.17 33.96 -6.79
CA TYR A 275 -8.15 33.63 -5.34
C TYR A 275 -7.82 32.16 -5.08
N TYR A 276 -8.35 31.24 -5.91
CA TYR A 276 -8.01 29.82 -5.87
C TYR A 276 -7.01 29.46 -6.95
N ASP A 277 -5.96 28.72 -6.55
CA ASP A 277 -4.97 28.15 -7.48
C ASP A 277 -5.50 26.85 -8.14
N MET A 278 -6.38 26.12 -7.43
CA MET A 278 -6.95 24.85 -7.90
C MET A 278 -8.33 24.63 -7.31
N ILE A 279 -9.18 23.96 -8.09
CA ILE A 279 -10.47 23.43 -7.63
C ILE A 279 -10.46 21.91 -7.88
N LEU A 280 -10.66 21.12 -6.83
CA LEU A 280 -10.86 19.68 -6.89
C LEU A 280 -12.35 19.42 -6.67
N MET A 281 -13.00 18.82 -7.66
CA MET A 281 -14.45 18.65 -7.66
C MET A 281 -14.82 17.21 -7.95
N ASP A 282 -15.65 16.61 -7.08
CA ASP A 282 -16.33 15.37 -7.44
C ASP A 282 -17.31 15.62 -8.58
N VAL A 283 -17.39 14.66 -9.49
CA VAL A 283 -18.24 14.73 -10.68
C VAL A 283 -19.65 14.21 -10.39
N GLN A 284 -19.83 13.40 -9.34
CA GLN A 284 -21.09 12.75 -9.01
C GLN A 284 -21.67 13.29 -7.70
N MET A 285 -22.17 14.50 -7.74
CA MET A 285 -22.85 15.11 -6.60
C MET A 285 -24.36 15.26 -6.87
N PRO A 286 -25.24 15.15 -5.83
CA PRO A 286 -26.70 15.18 -6.01
C PRO A 286 -27.25 16.55 -6.44
N VAL A 287 -26.49 17.62 -6.24
CA VAL A 287 -26.88 19.00 -6.61
C VAL A 287 -25.75 19.60 -7.44
N MET A 288 -25.96 19.59 -8.77
CA MET A 288 -25.05 20.18 -9.77
C MET A 288 -23.61 19.66 -9.68
#